data_94b40f0b1e7a702750ba2ae5da14ecaa
#
_entry.id   94b40f0b1e7a702750ba2ae5da14ecaa
#
_cell.length_a   1.000
_cell.length_b   1.000
_cell.length_c   1.000
_cell.angle_alpha   90.00
_cell.angle_beta   90.00
_cell.angle_gamma   90.00
#
_symmetry.space_group_name_H-M   'P 1'
#
loop_
_entity.id
_entity.type
_entity.pdbx_description
1 polymer ?
#
loop_
_entity_poly.entity_id
_entity_poly.type
_entity_poly.pdbx_seq_one_letter_code
_entity_poly.pdbx_strand_id
1 'polypeptide(L)'
;MKPLNMAILKFFTNGQEACRADVQNALKDQYSGFKAFKDKAMDEALMTAASNGLIEESRLDLDKDGNLIIYYKANADSIAVINDYVKD
;
A
#
# COMPACT_ATOMS: atom_id res chain seq x y z
N MET A 1 -18.14 2.68 -1.05
CA MET A 1 -16.67 2.73 -1.29
C MET A 1 -15.97 2.45 0.02
N LYS A 2 -14.99 1.56 0.01
CA LYS A 2 -14.29 1.21 1.26
C LYS A 2 -13.35 2.34 1.69
N PRO A 3 -13.04 2.46 2.99
CA PRO A 3 -12.05 3.42 3.46
C PRO A 3 -10.70 3.23 2.77
N LEU A 4 -9.96 4.32 2.59
CA LEU A 4 -8.70 4.29 1.86
C LEU A 4 -7.69 3.28 2.43
N ASN A 5 -7.53 3.23 3.75
CA ASN A 5 -6.57 2.28 4.33
C ASN A 5 -6.95 0.82 4.04
N MET A 6 -8.23 0.51 3.96
CA MET A 6 -8.68 -0.84 3.58
C MET A 6 -8.45 -1.10 2.10
N ALA A 7 -8.65 -0.08 1.26
CA ALA A 7 -8.37 -0.21 -0.18
C ALA A 7 -6.88 -0.46 -0.42
N ILE A 8 -6.01 0.20 0.34
CA ILE A 8 -4.56 -0.02 0.27
C ILE A 8 -4.23 -1.47 0.60
N LEU A 9 -4.75 -1.98 1.71
CA LEU A 9 -4.50 -3.37 2.11
C LEU A 9 -5.02 -4.33 1.06
N LYS A 10 -6.23 -4.10 0.57
CA LYS A 10 -6.83 -4.96 -0.45
C LYS A 10 -6.00 -5.00 -1.73
N PHE A 11 -5.39 -3.86 -2.09
CA PHE A 11 -4.51 -3.80 -3.26
C PHE A 11 -3.39 -4.85 -3.16
N PHE A 12 -2.81 -5.01 -1.98
CA PHE A 12 -1.68 -5.95 -1.80
C PHE A 12 -2.09 -7.41 -1.83
N THR A 13 -3.38 -7.74 -1.85
CA THR A 13 -3.81 -9.13 -1.94
C THR A 13 -3.56 -9.74 -3.31
N ASN A 14 -3.09 -8.95 -4.28
CA ASN A 14 -2.65 -9.48 -5.58
C ASN A 14 -1.32 -10.24 -5.48
N GLY A 15 -0.62 -10.15 -4.33
CA GLY A 15 0.63 -10.88 -4.11
C GLY A 15 1.85 -10.26 -4.74
N GLN A 16 1.73 -9.11 -5.36
CA GLN A 16 2.83 -8.44 -6.05
C GLN A 16 3.42 -7.32 -5.20
N GLU A 17 4.70 -7.03 -5.41
CA GLU A 17 5.30 -5.89 -4.74
C GLU A 17 4.87 -4.59 -5.41
N ALA A 18 4.80 -3.52 -4.61
CA ALA A 18 4.43 -2.20 -5.10
C ALA A 18 5.00 -1.13 -4.19
N CYS A 19 5.36 0.01 -4.78
CA CYS A 19 5.73 1.20 -4.02
C CYS A 19 4.51 2.11 -3.88
N ARG A 20 4.67 3.19 -3.10
CA ARG A 20 3.59 4.16 -2.90
C ARG A 20 3.00 4.65 -4.23
N ALA A 21 3.86 5.00 -5.20
CA ALA A 21 3.38 5.53 -6.48
C ALA A 21 2.51 4.51 -7.22
N ASP A 22 2.85 3.23 -7.15
CA ASP A 22 2.07 2.16 -7.79
C ASP A 22 0.68 2.06 -7.17
N VAL A 23 0.61 2.13 -5.83
CA VAL A 23 -0.66 2.07 -5.11
C VAL A 23 -1.52 3.30 -5.45
N GLN A 24 -0.91 4.49 -5.46
CA GLN A 24 -1.62 5.72 -5.81
C GLN A 24 -2.16 5.63 -7.24
N ASN A 25 -1.37 5.14 -8.16
CA ASN A 25 -1.81 5.01 -9.55
C ASN A 25 -3.02 4.07 -9.68
N ALA A 26 -3.03 2.99 -8.92
CA ALA A 26 -4.14 2.03 -8.95
C ALA A 26 -5.42 2.58 -8.32
N LEU A 27 -5.31 3.45 -7.32
CA LEU A 27 -6.46 3.92 -6.54
C LEU A 27 -6.90 5.34 -6.85
N LYS A 28 -6.22 6.05 -7.74
CA LYS A 28 -6.44 7.48 -7.97
C LYS A 28 -7.86 7.82 -8.42
N ASP A 29 -8.51 6.94 -9.17
CA ASP A 29 -9.83 7.24 -9.71
C ASP A 29 -10.88 7.41 -8.61
N GLN A 30 -10.71 6.73 -7.47
CA GLN A 30 -11.67 6.80 -6.37
C GLN A 30 -11.22 7.70 -5.23
N TYR A 31 -9.90 7.87 -5.04
CA TYR A 31 -9.38 8.48 -3.82
C TYR A 31 -8.53 9.73 -4.02
N SER A 32 -8.30 10.18 -5.25
CA SER A 32 -7.35 11.28 -5.52
C SER A 32 -7.73 12.60 -4.82
N GLY A 33 -9.01 12.81 -4.51
CA GLY A 33 -9.46 14.02 -3.84
C GLY A 33 -9.27 14.02 -2.32
N PHE A 34 -8.84 12.92 -1.74
CA PHE A 34 -8.72 12.79 -0.28
C PHE A 34 -7.35 13.31 0.17
N LYS A 35 -7.30 14.00 1.33
CA LYS A 35 -6.03 14.44 1.91
C LYS A 35 -5.13 13.25 2.23
N ALA A 36 -5.70 12.15 2.68
CA ALA A 36 -4.97 10.93 3.02
C ALA A 36 -4.31 10.27 1.80
N PHE A 37 -4.67 10.71 0.59
CA PHE A 37 -4.10 10.17 -0.65
C PHE A 37 -2.78 10.84 -1.05
N LYS A 38 -2.40 11.92 -0.36
CA LYS A 38 -1.16 12.61 -0.67
C LYS A 38 0.05 11.81 -0.23
N ASP A 39 1.19 12.10 -0.84
CA ASP A 39 2.40 11.29 -0.72
C ASP A 39 2.79 11.00 0.72
N LYS A 40 2.88 12.02 1.58
CA LYS A 40 3.31 11.82 2.95
C LYS A 40 2.33 10.93 3.74
N ALA A 41 1.03 11.18 3.59
CA ALA A 41 0.02 10.41 4.31
C ALA A 41 -0.01 8.96 3.80
N MET A 42 0.18 8.76 2.49
CA MET A 42 0.25 7.42 1.93
C MET A 42 1.49 6.67 2.42
N ASP A 43 2.65 7.34 2.47
CA ASP A 43 3.86 6.73 3.03
C ASP A 43 3.64 6.29 4.47
N GLU A 44 3.01 7.15 5.28
CA GLU A 44 2.70 6.82 6.67
C GLU A 44 1.75 5.62 6.79
N ALA A 45 0.74 5.56 5.92
CA ALA A 45 -0.20 4.45 5.90
C ALA A 45 0.49 3.12 5.56
N LEU A 46 1.39 3.14 4.57
CA LEU A 46 2.15 1.95 4.20
C LEU A 46 3.10 1.51 5.31
N MET A 47 3.79 2.46 5.94
CA MET A 47 4.69 2.17 7.06
C MET A 47 3.92 1.61 8.25
N THR A 48 2.73 2.13 8.52
CA THR A 48 1.86 1.62 9.60
C THR A 48 1.43 0.18 9.31
N ALA A 49 0.99 -0.09 8.08
CA ALA A 49 0.60 -1.44 7.68
C ALA A 49 1.77 -2.42 7.82
N ALA A 50 2.98 -1.99 7.47
CA ALA A 50 4.19 -2.79 7.62
C ALA A 50 4.51 -3.04 9.11
N SER A 51 4.37 -2.02 9.95
CA SER A 51 4.59 -2.15 11.40
C SER A 51 3.61 -3.13 12.03
N ASN A 52 2.41 -3.24 11.48
CA ASN A 52 1.38 -4.16 11.96
C ASN A 52 1.53 -5.57 11.37
N GLY A 53 2.53 -5.80 10.51
CA GLY A 53 2.78 -7.11 9.93
C GLY A 53 1.85 -7.50 8.79
N LEU A 54 1.07 -6.55 8.26
CA LEU A 54 0.13 -6.83 7.17
C LEU A 54 0.78 -6.79 5.80
N ILE A 55 1.82 -5.99 5.66
CA ILE A 55 2.71 -5.99 4.49
C ILE A 55 4.13 -5.94 5.02
N GLU A 56 5.10 -6.15 4.14
CA GLU A 56 6.51 -6.07 4.53
C GLU A 56 7.30 -5.39 3.42
N GLU A 57 8.41 -4.76 3.78
CA GLU A 57 9.32 -4.19 2.80
C GLU A 57 9.96 -5.33 2.02
N SER A 58 9.82 -5.30 0.71
CA SER A 58 10.38 -6.34 -0.15
C SER A 58 11.72 -5.95 -0.75
N ARG A 59 11.90 -4.66 -1.09
CA ARG A 59 13.18 -4.15 -1.56
C ARG A 59 13.20 -2.62 -1.51
N LEU A 60 14.40 -2.08 -1.61
CA LEU A 60 14.66 -0.65 -1.70
C LEU A 60 15.26 -0.34 -3.06
N ASP A 61 14.95 0.84 -3.58
CA ASP A 61 15.50 1.31 -4.84
C ASP A 61 15.66 2.83 -4.76
N LEU A 62 16.25 3.42 -5.78
CA LEU A 62 16.37 4.86 -5.89
C LEU A 62 15.76 5.29 -7.21
N ASP A 63 15.06 6.44 -7.19
CA ASP A 63 14.57 7.03 -8.43
C ASP A 63 15.71 7.78 -9.13
N LYS A 64 15.43 8.37 -10.29
CA LYS A 64 16.43 9.08 -11.09
C LYS A 64 17.02 10.29 -10.37
N ASP A 65 16.31 10.83 -9.38
CA ASP A 65 16.74 11.98 -8.60
C ASP A 65 17.44 11.59 -7.29
N GLY A 66 17.64 10.29 -7.07
CA GLY A 66 18.29 9.77 -5.88
C GLY A 66 17.38 9.64 -4.67
N ASN A 67 16.06 9.77 -4.84
CA ASN A 67 15.11 9.61 -3.75
C ASN A 67 14.83 8.12 -3.51
N LEU A 68 14.70 7.76 -2.24
CA LEU A 68 14.46 6.37 -1.86
C LEU A 68 13.05 5.92 -2.24
N ILE A 69 12.97 4.75 -2.86
CA ILE A 69 11.71 4.08 -3.17
C ILE A 69 11.65 2.81 -2.33
N ILE A 70 10.59 2.66 -1.56
CA ILE A 70 10.35 1.46 -0.76
C ILE A 70 9.26 0.63 -1.44
N TYR A 71 9.56 -0.62 -1.76
CA TYR A 71 8.58 -1.56 -2.28
C TYR A 71 8.08 -2.45 -1.16
N TYR A 72 6.78 -2.68 -1.13
CA TYR A 72 6.12 -3.51 -0.13
C TYR A 72 5.44 -4.69 -0.80
N LYS A 73 5.15 -5.72 -0.01
CA LYS A 73 4.49 -6.93 -0.49
C LYS A 73 3.78 -7.59 0.69
N ALA A 74 2.65 -8.25 0.43
CA ALA A 74 1.99 -9.08 1.43
C ALA A 74 2.33 -10.54 1.14
N ASN A 75 2.66 -11.30 2.18
CA ASN A 75 2.87 -12.75 2.04
C ASN A 75 1.52 -13.49 2.10
N ALA A 76 1.54 -14.81 1.86
CA ALA A 76 0.31 -15.60 1.79
C ALA A 76 -0.53 -15.51 3.06
N ASP A 77 0.12 -15.52 4.23
CA ASP A 77 -0.60 -15.44 5.51
C ASP A 77 -1.25 -14.07 5.67
N SER A 78 -0.55 -13.00 5.34
CA SER A 78 -1.08 -11.64 5.41
C SER A 78 -2.22 -11.44 4.41
N ILE A 79 -2.12 -12.00 3.22
CA ILE A 79 -3.18 -11.93 2.22
C ILE A 79 -4.46 -12.57 2.78
N ALA A 80 -4.34 -13.73 3.42
CA ALA A 80 -5.49 -14.39 4.02
C ALA A 80 -6.13 -13.53 5.11
N VAL A 81 -5.30 -12.92 5.97
CA VAL A 81 -5.78 -12.03 7.04
C VAL A 81 -6.50 -10.82 6.45
N ILE A 82 -5.90 -10.19 5.44
CA ILE A 82 -6.50 -9.01 4.80
C ILE A 82 -7.84 -9.38 4.17
N ASN A 83 -7.91 -10.48 3.45
CA ASN A 83 -9.15 -10.92 2.79
C ASN A 83 -10.25 -11.25 3.80
N ASP A 84 -9.88 -11.71 4.99
CA ASP A 84 -10.85 -11.96 6.05
C ASP A 84 -11.34 -10.66 6.68
N TYR A 85 -10.46 -9.67 6.81
CA TYR A 85 -10.74 -8.38 7.45
C TYR A 85 -11.45 -7.40 6.51
N VAL A 86 -11.02 -7.32 5.26
CA VAL A 86 -11.55 -6.36 4.28
C VAL A 86 -12.49 -7.10 3.34
N LYS A 87 -13.79 -6.87 3.52
CA LYS A 87 -14.81 -7.47 2.64
C LYS A 87 -15.19 -6.47 1.55
N ASP A 88 -15.46 -7.00 0.38
CA ASP A 88 -15.90 -6.18 -0.74
C ASP A 88 -17.41 -5.95 -0.71
#